data_ded668b906b8c783a19cbe6410014ac8
#
_entry.id   ded668b906b8c783a19cbe6410014ac8
#
_cell.length_a   1.000
_cell.length_b   1.000
_cell.length_c   1.000
_cell.angle_alpha   90.00
_cell.angle_beta   90.00
_cell.angle_gamma   90.00
#
_symmetry.space_group_name_H-M   'P 1'
#
loop_
_entity.id
_entity.type
_entity.pdbx_description
1 polymer ?
#
loop_
_entity_poly.entity_id
_entity_poly.type
_entity_poly.pdbx_seq_one_letter_code
_entity_poly.pdbx_strand_id
1 'polypeptide(L)'
;MPFFTKRLGFRLDQIFPADDPTVAVLSGHGVRVRLDSGLGSDVPVPSLRLLVEDPSLVADGESELVAPNGMRVEIDRRDPEMVTPPTRHNYIVRRLADQAPWVIGRAGMHYRDLIPDRLGGSIIASHIRIPDGGPVPDMVHYHTVGFQLIFCLAGWVDLVYEDQGPEFRLHAGDCVIQPPEIRHRVLFASDNIEVLEIGVPAEHVTTIDHEMELPNGPANPDRRFQGQRFVHHRESEAEWGAWRIPGFVARDTGIAAGTNGVASVEVAKWQGGEAVTAVHDCDILFHLVKQG
;
A
#
# COMPACT_ATOMS: atom_id res chain seq x y z
N MET A 1 -36.95 -12.11 5.50
CA MET A 1 -36.87 -12.69 4.14
C MET A 1 -36.96 -11.63 3.06
N PRO A 2 -38.07 -10.88 2.82
CA PRO A 2 -38.17 -9.96 1.66
C PRO A 2 -37.07 -8.89 1.60
N PHE A 3 -36.58 -8.41 2.73
CA PHE A 3 -35.48 -7.48 2.79
C PHE A 3 -34.23 -8.02 2.06
N PHE A 4 -33.77 -9.21 2.43
CA PHE A 4 -32.61 -9.83 1.79
C PHE A 4 -32.83 -10.20 0.32
N THR A 5 -34.01 -10.77 0.00
CA THR A 5 -34.25 -11.30 -1.35
C THR A 5 -34.64 -10.23 -2.36
N LYS A 6 -35.42 -9.21 -1.97
CA LYS A 6 -35.91 -8.18 -2.89
C LYS A 6 -35.05 -6.91 -2.91
N ARG A 7 -34.49 -6.50 -1.74
CA ARG A 7 -33.70 -5.29 -1.66
C ARG A 7 -32.21 -5.57 -1.88
N LEU A 8 -31.69 -6.66 -1.31
CA LEU A 8 -30.24 -6.97 -1.36
C LEU A 8 -29.89 -8.01 -2.44
N GLY A 9 -30.87 -8.56 -3.17
CA GLY A 9 -30.61 -9.49 -4.26
C GLY A 9 -30.13 -10.89 -3.84
N PHE A 10 -30.32 -11.27 -2.57
CA PHE A 10 -29.99 -12.61 -2.12
C PHE A 10 -30.95 -13.65 -2.67
N ARG A 11 -30.45 -14.84 -2.94
CA ARG A 11 -31.24 -16.00 -3.33
C ARG A 11 -31.53 -16.84 -2.10
N LEU A 12 -32.77 -17.33 -2.00
CA LEU A 12 -33.14 -18.32 -0.98
C LEU A 12 -32.63 -19.70 -1.40
N ASP A 13 -31.82 -20.32 -0.57
CA ASP A 13 -31.25 -21.65 -0.81
C ASP A 13 -31.97 -22.73 -0.02
N GLN A 14 -32.33 -22.46 1.25
CA GLN A 14 -32.96 -23.45 2.14
C GLN A 14 -33.92 -22.78 3.11
N ILE A 15 -34.96 -23.50 3.47
CA ILE A 15 -35.88 -23.17 4.56
C ILE A 15 -36.09 -24.38 5.46
N PHE A 16 -36.37 -24.16 6.74
CA PHE A 16 -36.65 -25.20 7.70
C PHE A 16 -37.47 -24.70 8.89
N PRO A 17 -38.51 -25.44 9.37
CA PRO A 17 -39.20 -26.49 8.64
C PRO A 17 -39.93 -25.92 7.41
N ALA A 18 -40.39 -26.78 6.50
CA ALA A 18 -40.98 -26.33 5.24
C ALA A 18 -42.38 -25.74 5.39
N ASP A 19 -43.16 -26.23 6.36
CA ASP A 19 -44.56 -25.86 6.65
C ASP A 19 -44.67 -24.61 7.55
N ASP A 20 -43.67 -24.37 8.44
CA ASP A 20 -43.63 -23.18 9.29
C ASP A 20 -42.15 -22.72 9.42
N PRO A 21 -41.61 -22.04 8.41
CA PRO A 21 -40.17 -21.73 8.35
C PRO A 21 -39.69 -20.81 9.45
N THR A 22 -38.86 -21.30 10.36
CA THR A 22 -38.14 -20.54 11.37
C THR A 22 -36.71 -20.25 10.98
N VAL A 23 -36.15 -21.02 10.05
CA VAL A 23 -34.78 -20.86 9.52
C VAL A 23 -34.82 -20.67 8.01
N ALA A 24 -34.04 -19.72 7.52
CA ALA A 24 -33.75 -19.51 6.11
C ALA A 24 -32.26 -19.39 5.86
N VAL A 25 -31.73 -20.04 4.83
CA VAL A 25 -30.38 -19.87 4.35
C VAL A 25 -30.41 -19.18 3.00
N LEU A 26 -29.67 -18.12 2.88
CA LEU A 26 -29.62 -17.25 1.71
C LEU A 26 -28.18 -17.13 1.22
N SER A 27 -27.99 -17.04 -0.10
CA SER A 27 -26.70 -16.73 -0.72
C SER A 27 -26.77 -15.51 -1.61
N GLY A 28 -25.71 -14.70 -1.61
CA GLY A 28 -25.59 -13.51 -2.44
C GLY A 28 -24.27 -12.78 -2.14
N HIS A 29 -23.75 -12.03 -3.09
CA HIS A 29 -22.53 -11.22 -2.92
C HIS A 29 -21.34 -11.98 -2.36
N GLY A 30 -21.18 -13.27 -2.72
CA GLY A 30 -20.10 -14.14 -2.22
C GLY A 30 -20.26 -14.63 -0.79
N VAL A 31 -21.34 -14.31 -0.10
CA VAL A 31 -21.61 -14.76 1.27
C VAL A 31 -22.84 -15.65 1.39
N ARG A 32 -22.86 -16.45 2.45
CA ARG A 32 -24.01 -17.27 2.83
C ARG A 32 -24.49 -16.88 4.22
N VAL A 33 -25.76 -16.47 4.33
CA VAL A 33 -26.37 -15.94 5.55
C VAL A 33 -27.45 -16.89 6.02
N ARG A 34 -27.43 -17.27 7.30
CA ARG A 34 -28.50 -17.98 7.97
C ARG A 34 -29.32 -17.00 8.81
N LEU A 35 -30.59 -16.87 8.52
CA LEU A 35 -31.58 -16.20 9.35
C LEU A 35 -32.28 -17.23 10.23
N ASP A 36 -32.40 -16.96 11.52
CA ASP A 36 -33.01 -17.88 12.48
C ASP A 36 -33.89 -17.06 13.44
N SER A 37 -35.20 -17.29 13.41
CA SER A 37 -36.16 -16.61 14.26
C SER A 37 -36.29 -17.24 15.64
N GLY A 38 -35.71 -18.43 15.85
CA GLY A 38 -35.69 -19.14 17.13
C GLY A 38 -34.56 -18.62 18.08
N LEU A 39 -33.67 -17.76 17.62
CA LEU A 39 -32.66 -17.13 18.46
C LEU A 39 -33.32 -16.07 19.34
N GLY A 40 -33.09 -16.15 20.65
CA GLY A 40 -33.65 -15.20 21.60
C GLY A 40 -33.19 -13.75 21.39
N SER A 41 -33.88 -12.80 22.00
CA SER A 41 -33.60 -11.36 21.92
C SER A 41 -32.22 -10.96 22.48
N ASP A 42 -31.55 -11.83 23.21
CA ASP A 42 -30.27 -11.56 23.88
C ASP A 42 -29.06 -11.76 22.96
N VAL A 43 -29.28 -12.21 21.72
CA VAL A 43 -28.21 -12.33 20.72
C VAL A 43 -27.97 -10.96 20.10
N PRO A 44 -26.73 -10.41 20.20
CA PRO A 44 -26.41 -9.13 19.56
C PRO A 44 -26.70 -9.17 18.06
N VAL A 45 -27.36 -8.14 17.55
CA VAL A 45 -27.61 -8.01 16.12
C VAL A 45 -26.31 -7.54 15.46
N PRO A 46 -25.71 -8.31 14.53
CA PRO A 46 -24.48 -7.92 13.86
C PRO A 46 -24.74 -6.77 12.86
N SER A 47 -23.69 -6.08 12.47
CA SER A 47 -23.67 -5.27 11.24
C SER A 47 -23.08 -6.08 10.10
N LEU A 48 -23.50 -5.78 8.88
CA LEU A 48 -23.02 -6.40 7.65
C LEU A 48 -22.57 -5.30 6.69
N ARG A 49 -21.35 -5.42 6.14
CA ARG A 49 -20.90 -4.60 5.03
C ARG A 49 -20.79 -5.47 3.79
N LEU A 50 -21.49 -5.09 2.73
CA LEU A 50 -21.47 -5.76 1.43
C LEU A 50 -20.53 -4.98 0.50
N LEU A 51 -19.47 -5.63 0.02
CA LEU A 51 -18.56 -5.09 -0.98
C LEU A 51 -19.01 -5.57 -2.35
N VAL A 52 -19.52 -4.66 -3.18
CA VAL A 52 -20.09 -4.97 -4.49
C VAL A 52 -19.36 -4.22 -5.60
N GLU A 53 -19.48 -4.68 -6.84
CA GLU A 53 -18.83 -4.02 -7.98
C GLU A 53 -19.46 -2.65 -8.24
N ASP A 54 -20.77 -2.58 -8.25
CA ASP A 54 -21.53 -1.32 -8.46
C ASP A 54 -22.61 -1.18 -7.39
N PRO A 55 -22.41 -0.33 -6.36
CA PRO A 55 -23.40 -0.06 -5.32
C PRO A 55 -24.73 0.49 -5.84
N SER A 56 -24.74 1.18 -7.00
CA SER A 56 -25.96 1.75 -7.57
C SER A 56 -26.97 0.71 -8.03
N LEU A 57 -26.52 -0.54 -8.28
CA LEU A 57 -27.33 -1.66 -8.70
C LEU A 57 -27.91 -2.47 -7.53
N VAL A 58 -27.52 -2.15 -6.30
CA VAL A 58 -27.95 -2.83 -5.10
C VAL A 58 -28.79 -1.88 -4.24
N ALA A 59 -29.90 -2.37 -3.70
CA ALA A 59 -30.76 -1.61 -2.78
C ALA A 59 -31.18 -0.23 -3.29
N ASP A 60 -31.45 -0.10 -4.59
CA ASP A 60 -31.85 1.15 -5.25
C ASP A 60 -30.82 2.28 -5.08
N GLY A 61 -29.54 1.94 -4.87
CA GLY A 61 -28.43 2.88 -4.69
C GLY A 61 -28.30 3.43 -3.26
N GLU A 62 -29.05 2.91 -2.29
CA GLU A 62 -28.87 3.29 -0.89
C GLU A 62 -27.57 2.67 -0.33
N SER A 63 -26.72 3.49 0.28
CA SER A 63 -25.44 3.04 0.87
C SER A 63 -25.58 2.43 2.26
N GLU A 64 -26.68 2.70 2.96
CA GLU A 64 -26.96 2.17 4.30
C GLU A 64 -28.43 1.81 4.45
N LEU A 65 -28.68 0.63 5.00
CA LEU A 65 -30.01 0.07 5.24
C LEU A 65 -30.08 -0.50 6.66
N VAL A 66 -31.31 -0.54 7.19
CA VAL A 66 -31.59 -1.26 8.43
C VAL A 66 -32.58 -2.37 8.17
N ALA A 67 -32.15 -3.61 8.43
CA ALA A 67 -33.01 -4.77 8.32
C ALA A 67 -34.12 -4.77 9.41
N PRO A 68 -35.22 -5.49 9.21
CA PRO A 68 -36.33 -5.54 10.18
C PRO A 68 -35.95 -6.04 11.58
N ASN A 69 -34.82 -6.75 11.72
CA ASN A 69 -34.27 -7.18 13.01
C ASN A 69 -33.29 -6.18 13.62
N GLY A 70 -33.14 -4.99 13.06
CA GLY A 70 -32.24 -3.96 13.51
C GLY A 70 -30.80 -4.07 12.99
N MET A 71 -30.46 -5.08 12.16
CA MET A 71 -29.14 -5.22 11.56
C MET A 71 -28.85 -4.06 10.59
N ARG A 72 -27.74 -3.37 10.78
CA ARG A 72 -27.24 -2.39 9.83
C ARG A 72 -26.55 -3.10 8.67
N VAL A 73 -26.88 -2.70 7.44
CA VAL A 73 -26.23 -3.17 6.24
C VAL A 73 -25.65 -1.96 5.51
N GLU A 74 -24.34 -1.92 5.39
CA GLU A 74 -23.61 -0.94 4.59
C GLU A 74 -23.28 -1.54 3.23
N ILE A 75 -23.39 -0.77 2.16
CA ILE A 75 -23.12 -1.20 0.79
C ILE A 75 -22.01 -0.30 0.25
N ASP A 76 -20.86 -0.89 0.00
CA ASP A 76 -19.69 -0.20 -0.49
C ASP A 76 -19.18 -0.82 -1.80
N ARG A 77 -18.41 -0.03 -2.56
CA ARG A 77 -17.69 -0.54 -3.73
C ARG A 77 -16.58 -1.50 -3.28
N ARG A 78 -16.47 -2.65 -3.95
CA ARG A 78 -15.40 -3.64 -3.67
C ARG A 78 -14.02 -3.05 -3.88
N ASP A 79 -13.84 -2.36 -5.01
CA ASP A 79 -12.59 -1.75 -5.42
C ASP A 79 -12.82 -0.23 -5.57
N PRO A 80 -12.73 0.53 -4.46
CA PRO A 80 -12.91 1.97 -4.50
C PRO A 80 -11.78 2.64 -5.30
N GLU A 81 -12.11 3.71 -6.00
CA GLU A 81 -11.10 4.52 -6.68
C GLU A 81 -10.10 5.08 -5.64
N MET A 82 -8.82 5.04 -6.01
CA MET A 82 -7.78 5.67 -5.20
C MET A 82 -8.00 7.19 -5.17
N VAL A 83 -8.08 7.74 -3.98
CA VAL A 83 -8.18 9.18 -3.75
C VAL A 83 -6.92 9.66 -3.05
N THR A 84 -6.20 10.59 -3.67
CA THR A 84 -5.09 11.29 -3.01
C THR A 84 -5.63 12.58 -2.41
N PRO A 85 -5.63 12.74 -1.07
CA PRO A 85 -6.03 13.99 -0.44
C PRO A 85 -5.14 15.16 -0.90
N PRO A 86 -5.65 16.39 -0.91
CA PRO A 86 -4.84 17.58 -1.19
C PRO A 86 -3.67 17.71 -0.20
N THR A 87 -2.48 17.95 -0.71
CA THR A 87 -1.29 18.11 0.11
C THR A 87 -1.39 19.34 1.01
N ARG A 88 -1.22 19.16 2.29
CA ARG A 88 -1.09 20.23 3.29
C ARG A 88 0.37 20.44 3.60
N HIS A 89 1.00 21.39 2.93
CA HIS A 89 2.43 21.67 3.09
C HIS A 89 2.78 22.03 4.54
N ASN A 90 3.86 21.45 5.04
CA ASN A 90 4.41 21.73 6.34
C ASN A 90 5.96 21.63 6.28
N TYR A 91 6.62 22.42 7.11
CA TYR A 91 8.08 22.33 7.30
C TYR A 91 8.36 21.49 8.53
N ILE A 92 8.94 20.33 8.34
CA ILE A 92 9.20 19.36 9.41
C ILE A 92 10.68 19.02 9.45
N VAL A 93 11.30 19.14 10.61
CA VAL A 93 12.65 18.63 10.89
C VAL A 93 12.53 17.57 11.98
N ARG A 94 12.92 16.35 11.66
CA ARG A 94 12.96 15.24 12.61
C ARG A 94 14.41 14.84 12.88
N ARG A 95 14.78 14.76 14.15
CA ARG A 95 16.06 14.21 14.56
C ARG A 95 15.89 12.76 15.00
N LEU A 96 16.93 11.97 14.93
CA LEU A 96 16.87 10.56 15.36
C LEU A 96 16.39 10.42 16.82
N ALA A 97 16.80 11.35 17.69
CA ALA A 97 16.38 11.37 19.10
C ALA A 97 14.87 11.66 19.29
N ASP A 98 14.23 12.33 18.34
CA ASP A 98 12.84 12.78 18.43
C ASP A 98 11.86 11.82 17.69
N GLN A 99 12.33 10.66 17.26
CA GLN A 99 11.52 9.76 16.48
C GLN A 99 10.50 9.03 17.34
N ALA A 100 9.34 8.77 16.72
CA ALA A 100 8.28 7.97 17.32
C ALA A 100 8.76 6.54 17.62
N PRO A 101 8.16 5.86 18.59
CA PRO A 101 8.44 4.45 18.82
C PRO A 101 8.08 3.60 17.61
N TRP A 102 8.70 2.43 17.53
CA TRP A 102 8.36 1.45 16.51
C TRP A 102 6.97 0.86 16.71
N VAL A 103 6.23 0.70 15.62
CA VAL A 103 4.95 0.00 15.57
C VAL A 103 5.15 -1.28 14.76
N ILE A 104 4.70 -2.40 15.30
CA ILE A 104 4.76 -3.69 14.59
C ILE A 104 3.58 -3.75 13.62
N GLY A 105 3.86 -3.97 12.35
CA GLY A 105 2.88 -4.07 11.27
C GLY A 105 2.93 -5.42 10.55
N ARG A 106 2.64 -5.39 9.24
CA ARG A 106 2.57 -6.58 8.37
C ARG A 106 3.87 -7.39 8.42
N ALA A 107 3.74 -8.71 8.39
CA ALA A 107 4.85 -9.67 8.39
C ALA A 107 5.87 -9.49 9.55
N GLY A 108 5.45 -8.88 10.68
CA GLY A 108 6.32 -8.61 11.81
C GLY A 108 7.31 -7.46 11.63
N MET A 109 7.23 -6.72 10.53
CA MET A 109 8.09 -5.57 10.27
C MET A 109 7.77 -4.42 11.25
N HIS A 110 8.77 -3.68 11.63
CA HIS A 110 8.66 -2.51 12.49
C HIS A 110 8.61 -1.25 11.66
N TYR A 111 7.64 -0.39 11.90
CA TYR A 111 7.39 0.85 11.16
C TYR A 111 7.53 2.06 12.06
N ARG A 112 8.00 3.15 11.49
CA ARG A 112 8.11 4.44 12.14
C ARG A 112 7.81 5.54 11.13
N ASP A 113 6.79 6.36 11.39
CA ASP A 113 6.39 7.45 10.52
C ASP A 113 7.36 8.62 10.65
N LEU A 114 7.89 9.10 9.53
CA LEU A 114 8.81 10.23 9.46
C LEU A 114 8.09 11.55 9.20
N ILE A 115 6.84 11.51 8.74
CA ILE A 115 5.98 12.67 8.48
C ILE A 115 4.69 12.51 9.29
N PRO A 116 4.64 12.94 10.57
CA PRO A 116 3.54 12.61 11.49
C PRO A 116 2.15 13.05 11.04
N ASP A 117 2.05 14.16 10.30
CA ASP A 117 0.79 14.67 9.75
C ASP A 117 0.50 14.15 8.34
N ARG A 118 1.44 13.37 7.76
CA ARG A 118 1.37 12.80 6.42
C ARG A 118 0.95 13.82 5.35
N LEU A 119 1.30 15.09 5.59
CA LEU A 119 0.91 16.24 4.76
C LEU A 119 -0.60 16.27 4.46
N GLY A 120 -1.43 16.00 5.46
CA GLY A 120 -2.88 15.92 5.34
C GLY A 120 -3.41 14.62 4.76
N GLY A 121 -2.61 13.56 4.76
CA GLY A 121 -2.95 12.23 4.23
C GLY A 121 -2.50 11.99 2.79
N SER A 122 -1.83 12.97 2.17
CA SER A 122 -1.37 12.83 0.78
C SER A 122 -0.13 11.96 0.64
N ILE A 123 0.82 12.01 1.58
CA ILE A 123 2.11 11.35 1.47
C ILE A 123 2.51 10.72 2.81
N ILE A 124 3.00 9.48 2.78
CA ILE A 124 3.65 8.84 3.91
C ILE A 124 5.13 8.64 3.61
N ALA A 125 5.99 8.84 4.61
CA ALA A 125 7.36 8.38 4.61
C ALA A 125 7.58 7.51 5.84
N SER A 126 7.89 6.25 5.64
CA SER A 126 8.08 5.26 6.69
C SER A 126 9.54 4.82 6.75
N HIS A 127 10.10 4.84 7.95
CA HIS A 127 11.30 4.09 8.25
C HIS A 127 10.87 2.69 8.69
N ILE A 128 11.31 1.67 7.98
CA ILE A 128 10.93 0.28 8.22
C ILE A 128 12.17 -0.49 8.63
N ARG A 129 12.05 -1.38 9.62
CA ARG A 129 13.11 -2.27 10.07
C ARG A 129 12.58 -3.70 10.24
N ILE A 130 13.39 -4.68 9.85
CA ILE A 130 13.20 -6.09 10.20
C ILE A 130 14.33 -6.45 11.15
N PRO A 131 14.07 -6.61 12.47
CA PRO A 131 15.12 -6.84 13.46
C PRO A 131 15.85 -8.17 13.27
N ASP A 132 15.07 -9.23 13.04
CA ASP A 132 15.57 -10.58 12.87
C ASP A 132 15.61 -10.94 11.40
N GLY A 133 16.75 -11.30 10.88
CA GLY A 133 16.91 -11.74 9.50
C GLY A 133 16.26 -13.09 9.24
N GLY A 134 16.34 -13.55 7.99
CA GLY A 134 15.81 -14.82 7.58
C GLY A 134 14.64 -14.73 6.62
N PRO A 135 13.91 -15.84 6.42
CA PRO A 135 12.72 -15.86 5.56
C PRO A 135 11.64 -14.90 6.08
N VAL A 136 11.13 -14.05 5.21
CA VAL A 136 10.03 -13.13 5.56
C VAL A 136 8.70 -13.82 5.27
N PRO A 137 7.75 -13.91 6.23
CA PRO A 137 6.46 -14.56 6.03
C PRO A 137 5.52 -13.63 5.24
N ASP A 138 5.91 -13.30 4.02
CA ASP A 138 5.19 -12.44 3.12
C ASP A 138 4.48 -13.24 2.01
N MET A 139 3.46 -12.67 1.42
CA MET A 139 2.70 -13.22 0.29
C MET A 139 2.79 -12.28 -0.90
N VAL A 140 2.50 -12.80 -2.11
CA VAL A 140 2.36 -11.95 -3.28
C VAL A 140 1.25 -10.94 -3.04
N HIS A 141 1.57 -9.67 -3.22
CA HIS A 141 0.63 -8.57 -3.00
C HIS A 141 0.98 -7.38 -3.88
N TYR A 142 0.06 -6.42 -3.92
CA TYR A 142 0.27 -5.14 -4.57
C TYR A 142 -0.38 -4.01 -3.79
N HIS A 143 0.04 -2.79 -4.09
CA HIS A 143 -0.49 -1.58 -3.48
C HIS A 143 -1.22 -0.73 -4.51
N THR A 144 -2.43 -0.25 -4.16
CA THR A 144 -3.14 0.75 -4.95
C THR A 144 -2.58 2.13 -4.60
N VAL A 145 -1.52 2.50 -5.29
CA VAL A 145 -0.74 3.74 -5.07
C VAL A 145 -0.54 4.52 -6.36
N GLY A 146 -0.32 5.82 -6.27
CA GLY A 146 0.15 6.65 -7.39
C GLY A 146 1.67 6.67 -7.51
N PHE A 147 2.37 6.42 -6.39
CA PHE A 147 3.83 6.31 -6.34
C PHE A 147 4.25 5.56 -5.08
N GLN A 148 5.28 4.71 -5.20
CA GLN A 148 5.91 4.08 -4.05
C GLN A 148 7.41 3.85 -4.29
N LEU A 149 8.23 4.33 -3.36
CA LEU A 149 9.68 4.16 -3.32
C LEU A 149 10.07 3.24 -2.18
N ILE A 150 10.98 2.31 -2.42
CA ILE A 150 11.73 1.58 -1.39
C ILE A 150 13.21 1.88 -1.57
N PHE A 151 13.84 2.49 -0.57
CA PHE A 151 15.27 2.75 -0.53
C PHE A 151 15.90 1.97 0.61
N CYS A 152 16.83 1.08 0.31
CA CYS A 152 17.55 0.30 1.33
C CYS A 152 18.59 1.18 2.04
N LEU A 153 18.41 1.39 3.35
CA LEU A 153 19.28 2.23 4.17
C LEU A 153 20.44 1.43 4.79
N ALA A 154 20.15 0.19 5.22
CA ALA A 154 21.13 -0.71 5.85
C ALA A 154 20.77 -2.17 5.56
N GLY A 155 21.77 -3.04 5.53
CA GLY A 155 21.58 -4.47 5.26
C GLY A 155 21.22 -4.77 3.80
N TRP A 156 20.40 -5.79 3.60
CA TRP A 156 19.91 -6.21 2.29
C TRP A 156 18.59 -7.00 2.41
N VAL A 157 17.84 -7.06 1.30
CA VAL A 157 16.59 -7.83 1.20
C VAL A 157 16.47 -8.47 -0.18
N ASP A 158 15.99 -9.71 -0.23
CA ASP A 158 15.68 -10.42 -1.46
C ASP A 158 14.22 -10.19 -1.83
N LEU A 159 14.00 -9.74 -3.06
CA LEU A 159 12.71 -9.30 -3.60
C LEU A 159 12.43 -9.97 -4.94
N VAL A 160 11.17 -10.13 -5.25
CA VAL A 160 10.70 -10.59 -6.57
C VAL A 160 9.52 -9.73 -7.00
N TYR A 161 9.48 -9.37 -8.28
CA TYR A 161 8.46 -8.50 -8.87
C TYR A 161 7.87 -9.10 -10.14
N GLU A 162 6.62 -8.81 -10.37
CA GLU A 162 5.87 -9.17 -11.58
C GLU A 162 6.58 -8.66 -12.83
N ASP A 163 6.83 -9.58 -13.80
CA ASP A 163 7.50 -9.32 -15.07
C ASP A 163 8.89 -8.69 -14.98
N GLN A 164 9.56 -8.83 -13.84
CA GLN A 164 10.94 -8.33 -13.67
C GLN A 164 11.99 -9.44 -13.61
N GLY A 165 11.62 -10.66 -14.02
CA GLY A 165 12.52 -11.82 -14.05
C GLY A 165 12.68 -12.46 -12.67
N PRO A 166 13.84 -13.10 -12.40
CA PRO A 166 14.10 -13.80 -11.16
C PRO A 166 14.18 -12.83 -9.97
N GLU A 167 14.16 -13.41 -8.78
CA GLU A 167 14.48 -12.69 -7.56
C GLU A 167 15.84 -11.98 -7.63
N PHE A 168 15.94 -10.87 -6.94
CA PHE A 168 17.18 -10.12 -6.81
C PHE A 168 17.36 -9.57 -5.41
N ARG A 169 18.61 -9.25 -5.07
CA ARG A 169 18.99 -8.64 -3.80
C ARG A 169 19.09 -7.13 -3.93
N LEU A 170 18.38 -6.43 -3.06
CA LEU A 170 18.47 -4.99 -2.85
C LEU A 170 19.43 -4.73 -1.69
N HIS A 171 20.57 -4.11 -1.96
CA HIS A 171 21.58 -3.78 -0.96
C HIS A 171 21.40 -2.36 -0.41
N ALA A 172 22.04 -2.10 0.75
CA ALA A 172 22.12 -0.74 1.28
C ALA A 172 22.68 0.23 0.22
N GLY A 173 21.95 1.33 -0.02
CA GLY A 173 22.24 2.31 -1.05
C GLY A 173 21.47 2.11 -2.36
N ASP A 174 20.92 0.92 -2.61
CA ASP A 174 20.04 0.64 -3.74
C ASP A 174 18.62 1.13 -3.47
N CYS A 175 17.86 1.31 -4.52
CA CYS A 175 16.42 1.57 -4.40
C CYS A 175 15.62 0.99 -5.58
N VAL A 176 14.34 0.80 -5.32
CA VAL A 176 13.35 0.45 -6.35
C VAL A 176 12.16 1.38 -6.24
N ILE A 177 11.46 1.58 -7.35
CA ILE A 177 10.06 2.01 -7.29
C ILE A 177 9.16 0.80 -7.47
N GLN A 178 8.04 0.84 -6.80
CA GLN A 178 6.93 -0.09 -6.96
C GLN A 178 5.83 0.66 -7.73
N PRO A 179 5.77 0.53 -9.07
CA PRO A 179 4.72 1.17 -9.85
C PRO A 179 3.34 0.73 -9.37
N PRO A 180 2.28 1.51 -9.64
CA PRO A 180 0.92 1.18 -9.23
C PRO A 180 0.54 -0.26 -9.54
N GLU A 181 0.15 -0.99 -8.49
CA GLU A 181 -0.36 -2.37 -8.58
C GLU A 181 0.62 -3.43 -9.11
N ILE A 182 1.91 -3.16 -9.19
CA ILE A 182 2.91 -4.20 -9.47
C ILE A 182 2.90 -5.25 -8.35
N ARG A 183 2.70 -6.53 -8.72
CA ARG A 183 2.76 -7.63 -7.75
C ARG A 183 4.19 -7.87 -7.34
N HIS A 184 4.37 -8.07 -6.05
CA HIS A 184 5.70 -8.31 -5.50
C HIS A 184 5.64 -9.10 -4.20
N ARG A 185 6.81 -9.56 -3.77
CA ARG A 185 6.97 -10.29 -2.51
C ARG A 185 8.35 -10.07 -1.93
N VAL A 186 8.43 -9.94 -0.62
CA VAL A 186 9.66 -9.99 0.16
C VAL A 186 9.95 -11.44 0.51
N LEU A 187 11.16 -11.92 0.18
CA LEU A 187 11.51 -13.34 0.34
C LEU A 187 12.38 -13.58 1.57
N PHE A 188 13.45 -12.80 1.69
CA PHE A 188 14.45 -12.98 2.73
C PHE A 188 15.08 -11.63 3.09
N ALA A 189 15.46 -11.45 4.33
CA ALA A 189 16.09 -10.22 4.82
C ALA A 189 17.34 -10.52 5.64
N SER A 190 18.31 -9.59 5.61
CA SER A 190 19.43 -9.61 6.56
C SER A 190 18.98 -9.17 7.95
N ASP A 191 19.73 -9.52 8.97
CA ASP A 191 19.51 -8.99 10.32
C ASP A 191 19.54 -7.46 10.31
N ASN A 192 18.58 -6.85 11.01
CA ASN A 192 18.47 -5.40 11.15
C ASN A 192 18.50 -4.63 9.83
N ILE A 193 17.90 -5.16 8.78
CA ILE A 193 17.67 -4.38 7.57
C ILE A 193 16.84 -3.15 7.88
N GLU A 194 17.20 -2.04 7.27
CA GLU A 194 16.42 -0.80 7.33
C GLU A 194 16.14 -0.26 5.93
N VAL A 195 14.89 0.16 5.69
CA VAL A 195 14.47 0.79 4.45
C VAL A 195 13.69 2.07 4.72
N LEU A 196 13.80 3.02 3.80
CA LEU A 196 12.89 4.14 3.67
C LEU A 196 11.84 3.77 2.63
N GLU A 197 10.58 3.89 3.00
CA GLU A 197 9.44 3.80 2.08
C GLU A 197 8.76 5.17 1.98
N ILE A 198 8.46 5.61 0.75
CA ILE A 198 7.61 6.79 0.50
C ILE A 198 6.45 6.34 -0.37
N GLY A 199 5.23 6.58 0.09
CA GLY A 199 4.00 6.18 -0.58
C GLY A 199 3.01 7.33 -0.78
N VAL A 200 2.29 7.30 -1.88
CA VAL A 200 1.24 8.25 -2.26
C VAL A 200 0.02 7.51 -2.76
N PRO A 201 -1.16 7.68 -2.15
CA PRO A 201 -1.45 8.43 -0.93
C PRO A 201 -0.89 7.76 0.32
N ALA A 202 -0.95 8.46 1.45
CA ALA A 202 -0.47 7.95 2.73
C ALA A 202 -1.25 6.72 3.20
N GLU A 203 -2.56 6.72 3.00
CA GLU A 203 -3.42 5.56 3.26
C GLU A 203 -3.79 4.94 1.91
N HIS A 204 -3.30 3.74 1.69
CA HIS A 204 -3.53 3.00 0.46
C HIS A 204 -3.85 1.52 0.75
N VAL A 205 -4.56 0.90 -0.18
CA VAL A 205 -4.95 -0.49 -0.07
C VAL A 205 -3.77 -1.38 -0.42
N THR A 206 -3.54 -2.40 0.41
CA THR A 206 -2.67 -3.54 0.09
C THR A 206 -3.54 -4.74 -0.19
N THR A 207 -3.47 -5.26 -1.39
CA THR A 207 -4.25 -6.44 -1.82
C THR A 207 -3.34 -7.65 -1.94
N ILE A 208 -3.73 -8.76 -1.30
CA ILE A 208 -3.05 -10.04 -1.45
C ILE A 208 -3.55 -10.71 -2.73
N ASP A 209 -2.63 -11.11 -3.58
CA ASP A 209 -2.93 -11.87 -4.79
C ASP A 209 -2.62 -13.34 -4.55
N HIS A 210 -3.68 -14.13 -4.35
CA HIS A 210 -3.56 -15.57 -4.08
C HIS A 210 -3.36 -16.41 -5.35
N GLU A 211 -3.59 -15.82 -6.52
CA GLU A 211 -3.56 -16.52 -7.80
C GLU A 211 -2.22 -16.37 -8.52
N MET A 212 -1.47 -15.30 -8.20
CA MET A 212 -0.19 -15.05 -8.86
C MET A 212 0.97 -15.71 -8.13
N GLU A 213 1.78 -16.45 -8.90
CA GLU A 213 3.08 -16.96 -8.45
C GLU A 213 4.21 -16.10 -9.04
N LEU A 214 5.21 -15.79 -8.22
CA LEU A 214 6.41 -15.06 -8.63
C LEU A 214 7.67 -15.90 -8.40
N PRO A 215 8.66 -15.88 -9.34
CA PRO A 215 8.67 -15.10 -10.59
C PRO A 215 7.69 -15.65 -11.64
N ASN A 216 7.04 -14.76 -12.39
CA ASN A 216 6.02 -15.11 -13.38
C ASN A 216 6.53 -15.15 -14.83
N GLY A 217 7.84 -14.95 -15.05
CA GLY A 217 8.43 -15.01 -16.38
C GLY A 217 9.74 -14.21 -16.50
N PRO A 218 10.25 -14.02 -17.72
CA PRO A 218 11.43 -13.20 -17.97
C PRO A 218 11.15 -11.72 -17.72
N ALA A 219 12.23 -10.95 -17.48
CA ALA A 219 12.10 -9.51 -17.29
C ALA A 219 11.53 -8.82 -18.55
N ASN A 220 10.56 -7.94 -18.32
CA ASN A 220 9.99 -7.06 -19.35
C ASN A 220 10.18 -5.59 -18.93
N PRO A 221 11.35 -5.00 -19.22
CA PRO A 221 11.69 -3.65 -18.74
C PRO A 221 10.81 -2.55 -19.36
N ASP A 222 10.10 -2.84 -20.44
CA ASP A 222 9.22 -1.89 -21.11
C ASP A 222 7.79 -1.91 -20.58
N ARG A 223 7.46 -2.88 -19.71
CA ARG A 223 6.14 -2.94 -19.12
C ARG A 223 5.83 -1.68 -18.32
N ARG A 224 4.61 -1.16 -18.53
CA ARG A 224 4.08 0.01 -17.84
C ARG A 224 2.93 -0.40 -16.93
N PHE A 225 2.93 0.17 -15.73
CA PHE A 225 1.89 0.07 -14.73
C PHE A 225 1.34 1.48 -14.53
N GLN A 226 0.17 1.77 -15.07
CA GLN A 226 -0.43 3.12 -15.07
C GLN A 226 0.55 4.22 -15.53
N GLY A 227 1.32 3.95 -16.59
CA GLY A 227 2.28 4.87 -17.18
C GLY A 227 3.68 4.86 -16.57
N GLN A 228 3.88 4.26 -15.42
CA GLN A 228 5.18 4.10 -14.77
C GLN A 228 5.81 2.75 -15.10
N ARG A 229 7.12 2.66 -15.11
CA ARG A 229 7.86 1.39 -15.23
C ARG A 229 8.60 1.10 -13.93
N PHE A 230 8.90 -0.18 -13.70
CA PHE A 230 9.77 -0.59 -12.62
C PHE A 230 11.18 0.00 -12.82
N VAL A 231 11.78 0.46 -11.74
CA VAL A 231 13.17 0.93 -11.70
C VAL A 231 13.87 0.24 -10.54
N HIS A 232 14.99 -0.41 -10.83
CA HIS A 232 15.93 -0.90 -9.84
C HIS A 232 17.26 -0.16 -10.04
N HIS A 233 17.55 0.78 -9.15
CA HIS A 233 18.81 1.50 -9.12
C HIS A 233 19.79 0.79 -8.19
N ARG A 234 20.98 0.46 -8.70
CA ARG A 234 22.08 -0.13 -7.95
C ARG A 234 23.16 0.91 -7.66
N GLU A 235 23.51 1.05 -6.39
CA GLU A 235 24.61 1.97 -5.99
C GLU A 235 25.93 1.64 -6.66
N SER A 236 26.21 0.34 -6.80
CA SER A 236 27.46 -0.16 -7.41
C SER A 236 27.64 0.19 -8.89
N GLU A 237 26.54 0.49 -9.58
CA GLU A 237 26.52 0.82 -11.02
C GLU A 237 26.34 2.34 -11.24
N ALA A 238 26.26 3.13 -10.16
CA ALA A 238 25.89 4.53 -10.23
C ALA A 238 27.07 5.44 -10.58
N GLU A 239 26.80 6.40 -11.46
CA GLU A 239 27.74 7.47 -11.78
C GLU A 239 27.47 8.72 -10.93
N TRP A 240 28.52 9.36 -10.43
CA TRP A 240 28.45 10.59 -9.66
C TRP A 240 28.79 11.77 -10.56
N GLY A 241 27.95 12.77 -10.59
CA GLY A 241 28.13 14.01 -11.34
C GLY A 241 27.87 15.26 -10.51
N ALA A 242 28.13 16.42 -11.07
CA ALA A 242 27.76 17.68 -10.44
C ALA A 242 26.23 17.74 -10.22
N TRP A 243 25.82 18.14 -9.00
CA TRP A 243 24.41 18.28 -8.70
C TRP A 243 23.88 19.68 -9.04
N ARG A 244 22.56 19.83 -9.16
CA ARG A 244 21.89 21.12 -9.37
C ARG A 244 22.17 22.16 -8.27
N ILE A 245 22.55 21.69 -7.07
CA ILE A 245 22.99 22.54 -5.97
C ILE A 245 24.52 22.62 -5.98
N PRO A 246 25.14 23.81 -6.14
CA PRO A 246 26.57 23.98 -6.11
C PRO A 246 27.20 23.42 -4.83
N GLY A 247 28.40 22.85 -4.95
CA GLY A 247 29.09 22.22 -3.83
C GLY A 247 28.69 20.82 -3.50
N PHE A 248 27.74 20.24 -4.26
CA PHE A 248 27.36 18.84 -4.15
C PHE A 248 27.64 18.07 -5.45
N VAL A 249 27.93 16.79 -5.30
CA VAL A 249 27.81 15.79 -6.34
C VAL A 249 26.63 14.88 -6.02
N ALA A 250 25.97 14.37 -7.05
CA ALA A 250 24.84 13.47 -6.86
C ALA A 250 24.90 12.30 -7.86
N ARG A 251 24.22 11.24 -7.50
CA ARG A 251 23.81 10.16 -8.41
C ARG A 251 22.31 10.19 -8.60
N ASP A 252 21.89 10.18 -9.86
CA ASP A 252 20.50 10.02 -10.25
C ASP A 252 20.12 8.54 -10.18
N THR A 253 18.94 8.25 -9.66
CA THR A 253 18.43 6.88 -9.57
C THR A 253 17.63 6.45 -10.82
N GLY A 254 17.39 7.34 -11.76
CA GLY A 254 16.57 7.09 -12.95
C GLY A 254 15.06 7.06 -12.70
N ILE A 255 14.64 7.34 -11.46
CA ILE A 255 13.22 7.27 -11.07
C ILE A 255 12.37 8.31 -11.79
N ALA A 256 12.90 9.51 -12.01
CA ALA A 256 12.18 10.55 -12.75
C ALA A 256 11.78 10.07 -14.17
N ALA A 257 12.70 9.43 -14.87
CA ALA A 257 12.43 8.85 -16.18
C ALA A 257 11.48 7.64 -16.11
N GLY A 258 11.61 6.81 -15.06
CA GLY A 258 10.76 5.65 -14.84
C GLY A 258 9.30 6.00 -14.52
N THR A 259 9.07 7.13 -13.87
CA THR A 259 7.75 7.60 -13.43
C THR A 259 7.13 8.67 -14.34
N ASN A 260 7.77 9.01 -15.48
CA ASN A 260 7.37 10.15 -16.30
C ASN A 260 7.29 11.49 -15.53
N GLY A 261 8.22 11.68 -14.58
CA GLY A 261 8.33 12.92 -13.81
C GLY A 261 7.43 13.01 -12.58
N VAL A 262 6.73 11.94 -12.19
CA VAL A 262 5.93 11.94 -10.94
C VAL A 262 6.82 12.17 -9.73
N ALA A 263 8.01 11.56 -9.69
CA ALA A 263 8.97 11.78 -8.62
C ALA A 263 10.41 11.72 -9.14
N SER A 264 11.32 12.42 -8.44
CA SER A 264 12.77 12.30 -8.62
C SER A 264 13.41 11.89 -7.30
N VAL A 265 14.38 10.99 -7.36
CA VAL A 265 15.16 10.53 -6.21
C VAL A 265 16.63 10.61 -6.56
N GLU A 266 17.41 11.28 -5.71
CA GLU A 266 18.83 11.49 -5.89
C GLU A 266 19.56 11.26 -4.57
N VAL A 267 20.76 10.73 -4.63
CA VAL A 267 21.66 10.65 -3.48
C VAL A 267 22.77 11.67 -3.69
N ALA A 268 22.87 12.64 -2.79
CA ALA A 268 23.85 13.73 -2.90
C ALA A 268 24.90 13.66 -1.80
N LYS A 269 26.12 14.09 -2.12
CA LYS A 269 27.26 14.23 -1.19
C LYS A 269 27.81 15.63 -1.24
N TRP A 270 28.02 16.23 -0.08
CA TRP A 270 28.69 17.51 0.05
C TRP A 270 30.17 17.41 -0.31
N GLN A 271 30.66 18.33 -1.13
CA GLN A 271 32.04 18.42 -1.56
C GLN A 271 32.71 19.71 -1.11
N GLY A 272 31.95 20.66 -0.57
CA GLY A 272 32.42 21.99 -0.15
C GLY A 272 31.74 23.10 -0.96
N GLY A 273 31.79 24.33 -0.43
CA GLY A 273 31.21 25.50 -1.06
C GLY A 273 30.35 26.32 -0.10
N GLU A 274 29.64 27.32 -0.63
CA GLU A 274 28.75 28.17 0.14
C GLU A 274 27.36 27.63 0.15
N ALA A 275 26.61 27.90 1.23
CA ALA A 275 25.19 27.55 1.30
C ALA A 275 24.38 28.35 0.27
N VAL A 276 23.49 27.68 -0.43
CA VAL A 276 22.59 28.30 -1.40
C VAL A 276 21.14 28.08 -0.99
N THR A 277 20.26 29.02 -1.38
CA THR A 277 18.83 28.85 -1.21
C THR A 277 18.24 28.31 -2.50
N ALA A 278 17.42 27.29 -2.38
CA ALA A 278 16.65 26.71 -3.47
C ALA A 278 15.16 26.76 -3.14
N VAL A 279 14.34 26.85 -4.17
CA VAL A 279 12.88 26.78 -4.08
C VAL A 279 12.36 25.64 -4.96
N HIS A 280 11.21 25.11 -4.62
CA HIS A 280 10.54 24.06 -5.38
C HIS A 280 9.02 24.31 -5.38
N ASP A 281 8.31 23.66 -6.29
CA ASP A 281 6.87 23.66 -6.45
C ASP A 281 6.23 22.26 -6.38
N CYS A 282 7.02 21.28 -5.94
CA CYS A 282 6.52 19.91 -5.75
C CYS A 282 5.70 19.76 -4.45
N ASP A 283 4.86 18.73 -4.42
CA ASP A 283 4.07 18.37 -3.22
C ASP A 283 4.93 18.10 -2.00
N ILE A 284 6.11 17.54 -2.20
CA ILE A 284 7.09 17.30 -1.14
C ILE A 284 8.53 17.47 -1.65
N LEU A 285 9.38 18.08 -0.82
CA LEU A 285 10.83 17.95 -0.89
C LEU A 285 11.30 17.27 0.39
N PHE A 286 11.65 16.00 0.28
CA PHE A 286 12.06 15.17 1.41
C PHE A 286 13.58 14.97 1.41
N HIS A 287 14.22 15.22 2.54
CA HIS A 287 15.64 14.98 2.73
C HIS A 287 15.87 14.01 3.88
N LEU A 288 16.59 12.93 3.62
CA LEU A 288 17.08 12.01 4.64
C LEU A 288 18.61 12.13 4.73
N VAL A 289 19.14 12.57 5.88
CA VAL A 289 20.58 12.60 6.12
C VAL A 289 21.02 11.20 6.55
N LYS A 290 21.80 10.53 5.70
CA LYS A 290 22.36 9.19 5.99
C LYS A 290 23.62 9.27 6.82
N GLN A 291 24.45 10.28 6.57
CA GLN A 291 25.71 10.52 7.25
C GLN A 291 25.97 12.03 7.30
N GLY A 292 26.29 12.55 8.47
CA GLY A 292 26.59 13.97 8.72
C GLY A 292 27.87 14.13 9.50
#